data_6d2492a9544ff8e2b9bc7a76d897e1ab
#
_entry.id   6d2492a9544ff8e2b9bc7a76d897e1ab
#
_cell.length_a   1.000
_cell.length_b   1.000
_cell.length_c   1.000
_cell.angle_alpha   90.00
_cell.angle_beta   90.00
_cell.angle_gamma   90.00
#
_symmetry.space_group_name_H-M   'P 1'
#
loop_
_entity.id
_entity.type
_entity.pdbx_description
1 polymer ?
#
loop_
_entity_poly.entity_id
_entity_poly.type
_entity_poly.pdbx_seq_one_letter_code
_entity_poly.pdbx_strand_id
1 'polypeptide(L)'
;MNKIFLILISGFISLSALEFHTYKEALKLQKKNAKLIMVDVMRSDCHYCKDMQREVFDNKEMSVWLEKRFIPVKINLDFDALPLGMHTYFTPTFFFIDSNQQIVKKIPGSWNIQDFKDLTRNIK
;
A
#
# COMPACT_ATOMS: atom_id res chain seq x y z
N MET A 1 -20.79 -48.59 -12.63
CA MET A 1 -20.16 -48.08 -11.40
C MET A 1 -19.49 -46.74 -11.71
N ASN A 2 -20.13 -45.65 -11.31
CA ASN A 2 -19.59 -44.31 -11.52
C ASN A 2 -18.63 -44.00 -10.39
N LYS A 3 -17.34 -43.93 -10.71
CA LYS A 3 -16.34 -43.37 -9.81
C LYS A 3 -16.46 -41.86 -9.85
N ILE A 4 -17.08 -41.30 -8.82
CA ILE A 4 -17.09 -39.86 -8.58
C ILE A 4 -15.70 -39.48 -8.14
N PHE A 5 -14.94 -38.83 -9.03
CA PHE A 5 -13.68 -38.21 -8.70
C PHE A 5 -13.99 -36.90 -7.99
N LEU A 6 -13.91 -36.93 -6.67
CA LEU A 6 -13.96 -35.72 -5.84
C LEU A 6 -12.63 -34.98 -6.06
N ILE A 7 -12.64 -33.98 -6.92
CA ILE A 7 -11.53 -33.05 -7.05
C ILE A 7 -11.62 -32.11 -5.85
N LEU A 8 -10.83 -32.40 -4.84
CA LEU A 8 -10.54 -31.45 -3.75
C LEU A 8 -9.74 -30.29 -4.37
N ILE A 9 -10.45 -29.23 -4.75
CA ILE A 9 -9.80 -27.94 -5.04
C ILE A 9 -9.32 -27.40 -3.70
N SER A 10 -8.09 -27.75 -3.37
CA SER A 10 -7.36 -27.12 -2.27
C SER A 10 -7.12 -25.67 -2.68
N GLY A 11 -8.01 -24.80 -2.24
CA GLY A 11 -7.82 -23.36 -2.41
C GLY A 11 -6.59 -22.94 -1.61
N PHE A 12 -5.48 -22.73 -2.30
CA PHE A 12 -4.36 -22.01 -1.74
C PHE A 12 -4.83 -20.59 -1.44
N ILE A 13 -5.21 -20.35 -0.19
CA ILE A 13 -5.31 -18.98 0.32
C ILE A 13 -3.86 -18.50 0.41
N SER A 14 -3.42 -17.82 -0.64
CA SER A 14 -2.13 -17.13 -0.61
C SER A 14 -2.20 -16.08 0.50
N LEU A 15 -1.50 -16.31 1.60
CA LEU A 15 -1.26 -15.33 2.65
C LEU A 15 -0.26 -14.30 2.09
N SER A 16 -0.70 -13.46 1.17
CA SER A 16 0.15 -12.42 0.62
C SER A 16 0.25 -11.24 1.57
N ALA A 17 1.48 -10.80 1.85
CA ALA A 17 1.77 -9.47 2.36
C ALA A 17 1.14 -8.42 1.43
N LEU A 18 1.02 -7.17 1.92
CA LEU A 18 0.49 -6.05 1.12
C LEU A 18 1.26 -5.95 -0.21
N GLU A 19 0.54 -6.02 -1.32
CA GLU A 19 1.11 -5.91 -2.67
C GLU A 19 1.29 -4.45 -3.05
N PHE A 20 2.54 -4.05 -3.27
CA PHE A 20 2.88 -2.72 -3.75
C PHE A 20 3.02 -2.71 -5.27
N HIS A 21 2.44 -1.70 -5.89
CA HIS A 21 2.47 -1.46 -7.33
C HIS A 21 3.44 -0.32 -7.70
N THR A 22 3.80 -0.24 -8.96
CA THR A 22 4.38 0.99 -9.50
C THR A 22 3.30 2.08 -9.59
N TYR A 23 3.71 3.33 -9.62
CA TYR A 23 2.76 4.45 -9.78
C TYR A 23 1.94 4.32 -11.07
N LYS A 24 2.59 3.91 -12.16
CA LYS A 24 1.93 3.68 -13.46
C LYS A 24 0.86 2.60 -13.39
N GLU A 25 1.14 1.48 -12.73
CA GLU A 25 0.16 0.39 -12.51
C GLU A 25 -1.00 0.87 -11.63
N ALA A 26 -0.70 1.62 -10.58
CA ALA A 26 -1.70 2.15 -9.67
C ALA A 26 -2.68 3.10 -10.37
N LEU A 27 -2.21 3.93 -11.29
CA LEU A 27 -3.07 4.79 -12.10
C LEU A 27 -4.08 4.00 -12.94
N LYS A 28 -3.65 2.87 -13.51
CA LYS A 28 -4.54 1.98 -14.25
C LYS A 28 -5.59 1.34 -13.35
N LEU A 29 -5.17 0.88 -12.18
CA LEU A 29 -6.07 0.28 -11.19
C LEU A 29 -7.07 1.30 -10.64
N GLN A 30 -6.64 2.53 -10.39
CA GLN A 30 -7.51 3.60 -9.91
C GLN A 30 -8.62 3.95 -10.88
N LYS A 31 -8.37 3.89 -12.18
CA LYS A 31 -9.42 4.08 -13.21
C LYS A 31 -10.52 3.01 -13.14
N LYS A 32 -10.21 1.83 -12.62
CA LYS A 32 -11.16 0.72 -12.51
C LYS A 32 -11.94 0.72 -11.20
N ASN A 33 -11.34 1.13 -10.08
CA ASN A 33 -11.92 0.97 -8.75
C ASN A 33 -12.07 2.25 -7.94
N ALA A 34 -11.55 3.39 -8.42
CA ALA A 34 -11.64 4.71 -7.80
C ALA A 34 -11.10 4.81 -6.36
N LYS A 35 -10.27 3.87 -5.91
CA LYS A 35 -9.60 3.95 -4.61
C LYS A 35 -8.52 5.03 -4.61
N LEU A 36 -8.23 5.60 -3.44
CA LEU A 36 -7.06 6.45 -3.27
C LEU A 36 -5.77 5.64 -3.47
N ILE A 37 -4.80 6.23 -4.12
CA ILE A 37 -3.45 5.68 -4.18
C ILE A 37 -2.70 6.10 -2.91
N MET A 38 -2.13 5.13 -2.21
CA MET A 38 -1.24 5.36 -1.08
C MET A 38 0.20 5.16 -1.53
N VAL A 39 0.97 6.24 -1.62
CA VAL A 39 2.38 6.19 -1.98
C VAL A 39 3.25 6.16 -0.73
N ASP A 40 3.92 5.04 -0.51
CA ASP A 40 4.98 4.88 0.49
C ASP A 40 6.31 5.33 -0.12
N VAL A 41 6.78 6.50 0.28
CA VAL A 41 8.08 7.03 -0.11
C VAL A 41 9.12 6.55 0.87
N MET A 42 10.11 5.81 0.38
CA MET A 42 11.13 5.17 1.20
C MET A 42 12.53 5.31 0.61
N ARG A 43 13.54 4.87 1.33
CA ARG A 43 14.93 4.69 0.91
C ARG A 43 15.42 3.32 1.29
N SER A 44 16.48 2.83 0.62
CA SER A 44 17.06 1.52 0.91
C SER A 44 17.67 1.45 2.31
N ASP A 45 18.39 2.47 2.72
CA ASP A 45 18.96 2.59 4.07
C ASP A 45 18.08 3.46 4.96
N CYS A 46 16.96 2.86 5.40
CA CYS A 46 15.94 3.55 6.18
C CYS A 46 15.38 2.62 7.26
N HIS A 47 15.86 2.82 8.50
CA HIS A 47 15.44 2.01 9.65
C HIS A 47 13.91 2.09 9.88
N TYR A 48 13.34 3.27 9.87
CA TYR A 48 11.90 3.47 10.07
C TYR A 48 11.05 2.92 8.94
N CYS A 49 11.56 2.88 7.70
CA CYS A 49 10.90 2.22 6.58
C CYS A 49 10.81 0.71 6.80
N LYS A 50 11.88 0.10 7.31
CA LYS A 50 11.93 -1.33 7.67
C LYS A 50 10.99 -1.65 8.82
N ASP A 51 10.92 -0.79 9.84
CA ASP A 51 9.96 -0.93 10.94
C ASP A 51 8.53 -0.90 10.44
N MET A 52 8.20 0.05 9.57
CA MET A 52 6.86 0.17 8.99
C MET A 52 6.48 -1.07 8.17
N GLN A 53 7.41 -1.60 7.39
CA GLN A 53 7.20 -2.84 6.63
C GLN A 53 6.91 -4.01 7.57
N ARG A 54 7.77 -4.23 8.55
CA ARG A 54 7.67 -5.37 9.48
C ARG A 54 6.46 -5.29 10.40
N GLU A 55 6.19 -4.14 10.97
CA GLU A 55 5.19 -3.98 12.03
C GLU A 55 3.79 -3.67 11.51
N VAL A 56 3.68 -3.07 10.33
CA VAL A 56 2.40 -2.64 9.76
C VAL A 56 2.05 -3.40 8.49
N PHE A 57 2.88 -3.33 7.46
CA PHE A 57 2.54 -3.88 6.14
C PHE A 57 2.62 -5.41 6.07
N ASP A 58 3.49 -6.04 6.86
CA ASP A 58 3.56 -7.50 6.95
C ASP A 58 2.49 -8.10 7.87
N ASN A 59 1.75 -7.27 8.60
CA ASN A 59 0.63 -7.72 9.41
C ASN A 59 -0.55 -8.07 8.50
N LYS A 60 -1.06 -9.31 8.60
CA LYS A 60 -2.10 -9.84 7.73
C LYS A 60 -3.41 -9.04 7.79
N GLU A 61 -3.89 -8.75 8.98
CA GLU A 61 -5.15 -8.00 9.16
C GLU A 61 -5.02 -6.57 8.61
N MET A 62 -3.86 -5.96 8.84
CA MET A 62 -3.57 -4.62 8.35
C MET A 62 -3.45 -4.57 6.84
N SER A 63 -2.82 -5.57 6.22
CA SER A 63 -2.75 -5.71 4.76
C SER A 63 -4.14 -5.75 4.14
N VAL A 64 -5.04 -6.56 4.68
CA VAL A 64 -6.42 -6.65 4.21
C VAL A 64 -7.15 -5.31 4.37
N TRP A 65 -6.98 -4.65 5.52
CA TRP A 65 -7.60 -3.36 5.80
C TRP A 65 -7.13 -2.27 4.83
N LEU A 66 -5.82 -2.23 4.53
CA LEU A 66 -5.24 -1.28 3.59
C LEU A 66 -5.66 -1.54 2.15
N GLU A 67 -5.64 -2.79 1.69
CA GLU A 67 -6.02 -3.17 0.31
C GLU A 67 -7.48 -2.86 -0.02
N LYS A 68 -8.37 -2.94 0.97
CA LYS A 68 -9.77 -2.55 0.79
C LYS A 68 -9.96 -1.06 0.56
N ARG A 69 -9.02 -0.23 1.02
CA ARG A 69 -9.14 1.24 1.05
C ARG A 69 -8.27 1.94 0.03
N PHE A 70 -7.11 1.39 -0.23
CA PHE A 70 -6.06 2.04 -1.02
C PHE A 70 -5.46 1.12 -2.06
N ILE A 71 -4.83 1.74 -3.05
CA ILE A 71 -3.92 1.08 -3.99
C ILE A 71 -2.51 1.41 -3.52
N PRO A 72 -1.76 0.44 -2.95
CA PRO A 72 -0.43 0.72 -2.42
C PRO A 72 0.60 0.89 -3.55
N VAL A 73 1.42 1.93 -3.43
CA VAL A 73 2.58 2.20 -4.28
C VAL A 73 3.79 2.39 -3.40
N LYS A 74 4.92 1.84 -3.79
CA LYS A 74 6.21 2.06 -3.13
C LYS A 74 7.17 2.76 -4.09
N ILE A 75 7.75 3.88 -3.65
CA ILE A 75 8.77 4.60 -4.41
C ILE A 75 10.01 4.73 -3.55
N ASN A 76 11.12 4.20 -4.06
CA ASN A 76 12.42 4.31 -3.43
C ASN A 76 13.17 5.49 -4.04
N LEU A 77 13.42 6.52 -3.21
CA LEU A 77 14.10 7.75 -3.64
C LEU A 77 15.54 7.54 -4.09
N ASP A 78 16.15 6.41 -3.76
CA ASP A 78 17.51 6.10 -4.24
C ASP A 78 17.53 5.75 -5.73
N PHE A 79 16.38 5.39 -6.31
CA PHE A 79 16.27 4.94 -7.70
C PHE A 79 15.30 5.76 -8.55
N ASP A 80 14.25 6.32 -7.96
CA ASP A 80 13.14 6.93 -8.69
C ASP A 80 12.81 8.32 -8.19
N ALA A 81 12.33 9.17 -9.09
CA ALA A 81 11.78 10.47 -8.76
C ALA A 81 10.32 10.37 -8.30
N LEU A 82 9.90 11.34 -7.50
CA LEU A 82 8.50 11.43 -7.06
C LEU A 82 7.64 12.12 -8.12
N PRO A 83 6.43 11.59 -8.40
CA PRO A 83 5.48 12.24 -9.30
C PRO A 83 4.76 13.43 -8.62
N LEU A 84 4.03 14.22 -9.41
CA LEU A 84 3.11 15.27 -8.96
C LEU A 84 3.72 16.37 -8.08
N GLY A 85 5.02 16.61 -8.19
CA GLY A 85 5.70 17.60 -7.35
C GLY A 85 5.77 17.23 -5.86
N MET A 86 5.53 15.96 -5.51
CA MET A 86 5.74 15.47 -4.16
C MET A 86 7.18 15.70 -3.73
N HIS A 87 7.36 16.12 -2.51
CA HIS A 87 8.68 16.12 -1.91
C HIS A 87 8.59 15.81 -0.42
N THR A 88 9.64 15.26 0.15
CA THR A 88 9.75 14.98 1.57
C THR A 88 11.21 15.03 2.01
N TYR A 89 11.42 15.45 3.25
CA TYR A 89 12.72 15.42 3.91
C TYR A 89 12.92 14.17 4.76
N PHE A 90 11.83 13.40 4.97
CA PHE A 90 11.83 12.23 5.85
C PHE A 90 11.32 11.01 5.12
N THR A 91 11.87 9.84 5.46
CA THR A 91 11.34 8.55 5.05
C THR A 91 11.09 7.67 6.27
N PRO A 92 9.98 6.90 6.31
CA PRO A 92 8.94 6.89 5.28
C PRO A 92 8.07 8.14 5.32
N THR A 93 7.47 8.49 4.19
CA THR A 93 6.39 9.49 4.09
C THR A 93 5.32 8.94 3.17
N PHE A 94 4.06 9.06 3.58
CA PHE A 94 2.93 8.54 2.84
C PHE A 94 2.16 9.69 2.19
N PHE A 95 1.93 9.58 0.89
CA PHE A 95 1.07 10.49 0.14
C PHE A 95 -0.19 9.77 -0.31
N PHE A 96 -1.32 10.43 -0.21
CA PHE A 96 -2.61 9.90 -0.65
C PHE A 96 -3.12 10.73 -1.81
N ILE A 97 -3.44 10.05 -2.92
CA ILE A 97 -3.78 10.69 -4.20
C ILE A 97 -5.16 10.22 -4.63
N ASP A 98 -6.02 11.18 -4.96
CA ASP A 98 -7.36 10.90 -5.46
C ASP A 98 -7.40 10.59 -6.96
N SER A 99 -8.60 10.30 -7.49
CA SER A 99 -8.80 9.98 -8.90
C SER A 99 -8.57 11.16 -9.85
N ASN A 100 -8.50 12.37 -9.33
CA ASN A 100 -8.17 13.60 -10.07
C ASN A 100 -6.68 13.94 -10.01
N GLN A 101 -5.83 13.01 -9.50
CA GLN A 101 -4.39 13.21 -9.33
C GLN A 101 -4.06 14.35 -8.37
N GLN A 102 -4.91 14.58 -7.36
CA GLN A 102 -4.66 15.55 -6.31
C GLN A 102 -4.14 14.85 -5.06
N ILE A 103 -3.11 15.43 -4.46
CA ILE A 103 -2.60 14.98 -3.16
C ILE A 103 -3.59 15.46 -2.08
N VAL A 104 -4.31 14.53 -1.49
CA VAL A 104 -5.33 14.84 -0.47
C VAL A 104 -4.80 14.74 0.95
N LYS A 105 -3.70 14.04 1.15
CA LYS A 105 -3.03 13.95 2.46
C LYS A 105 -1.56 13.55 2.34
N LYS A 106 -0.76 14.04 3.29
CA LYS A 106 0.65 13.69 3.50
C LYS A 106 0.86 13.31 4.96
N ILE A 107 1.42 12.14 5.21
CA ILE A 107 1.70 11.63 6.55
C ILE A 107 3.18 11.26 6.63
N PRO A 108 4.03 12.05 7.29
CA PRO A 108 5.42 11.69 7.47
C PRO A 108 5.60 10.73 8.65
N GLY A 109 6.60 9.88 8.58
CA GLY A 109 7.08 9.06 9.69
C GLY A 109 6.54 7.64 9.73
N SER A 110 7.10 6.87 10.66
CA SER A 110 6.70 5.50 10.97
C SER A 110 5.69 5.48 12.11
N TRP A 111 4.68 4.63 12.00
CA TRP A 111 3.55 4.58 12.91
C TRP A 111 3.25 3.13 13.30
N ASN A 112 2.67 2.91 14.47
CA ASN A 112 2.10 1.62 14.80
C ASN A 112 0.76 1.40 14.06
N ILE A 113 0.22 0.19 14.10
CA ILE A 113 -1.02 -0.17 13.40
C ILE A 113 -2.19 0.74 13.80
N GLN A 114 -2.40 0.95 15.10
CA GLN A 114 -3.54 1.72 15.58
C GLN A 114 -3.47 3.18 15.15
N ASP A 115 -2.32 3.79 15.31
CA ASP A 115 -2.11 5.20 14.93
C ASP A 115 -2.21 5.37 13.41
N PHE A 116 -1.65 4.44 12.64
CA PHE A 116 -1.75 4.50 11.18
C PHE A 116 -3.19 4.33 10.69
N LYS A 117 -3.96 3.43 11.30
CA LYS A 117 -5.40 3.34 11.04
C LYS A 117 -6.13 4.65 11.34
N ASP A 118 -5.86 5.24 12.50
CA ASP A 118 -6.52 6.47 12.94
C ASP A 118 -6.20 7.65 11.99
N LEU A 119 -4.96 7.75 11.55
CA LEU A 119 -4.52 8.78 10.61
C LEU A 119 -5.10 8.62 9.20
N THR A 120 -5.46 7.40 8.80
CA THR A 120 -5.83 7.10 7.42
C THR A 120 -7.30 6.75 7.20
N ARG A 121 -8.05 6.41 8.25
CA ARG A 121 -9.45 5.92 8.12
C ARG A 121 -10.41 6.90 7.46
N ASN A 122 -10.18 8.19 7.60
CA ASN A 122 -11.09 9.25 7.12
C ASN A 122 -10.57 10.00 5.90
N ILE A 123 -9.54 9.50 5.25
CA ILE A 123 -9.04 10.12 4.00
C ILE A 123 -10.04 9.83 2.89
N LYS A 124 -10.44 10.88 2.19
CA LYS A 124 -11.39 10.83 1.06
C LYS A 124 -10.78 11.48 -0.18
#